data_09d6a5081e7bf0a4c0d014fb6f87c952
#
_entry.id   09d6a5081e7bf0a4c0d014fb6f87c952
#
_cell.length_a   1.000
_cell.length_b   1.000
_cell.length_c   1.000
_cell.angle_alpha   90.00
_cell.angle_beta   90.00
_cell.angle_gamma   90.00
#
_symmetry.space_group_name_H-M   'P 1'
#
loop_
_entity.id
_entity.type
_entity.pdbx_description
1 polymer ?
#
loop_
_entity_poly.entity_id
_entity_poly.type
_entity_poly.pdbx_seq_one_letter_code
_entity_poly.pdbx_strand_id
1 'polypeptide(L)'
;MKDYLIKFNSDGRRGTTYADGVHYYVDSDGNVTDGSVKVQDLINQGYVFVNTDDYNNLLGNNSDKKEYCRQSDGTFAPYVAPEPTDEEKKAAEKASLEAEYESNKSEMLEALQAAQLAGNTDAVTSIQKDYQDMTEAYKAAVEEVG
;
A
#
# COMPACT_ATOMS: atom_id res chain seq x y z
N MET A 1 -6.69 13.38 27.86
CA MET A 1 -7.94 13.98 27.42
C MET A 1 -8.73 13.02 26.54
N LYS A 2 -10.03 13.18 26.49
CA LYS A 2 -10.94 12.24 25.82
C LYS A 2 -11.54 12.87 24.55
N ASP A 3 -10.64 13.43 23.72
CA ASP A 3 -11.03 14.19 22.52
C ASP A 3 -11.55 13.31 21.40
N TYR A 4 -10.99 12.11 21.27
CA TYR A 4 -11.36 11.12 20.26
C TYR A 4 -11.42 9.74 20.87
N LEU A 5 -12.27 8.89 20.30
CA LEU A 5 -12.42 7.48 20.66
C LEU A 5 -12.13 6.66 19.40
N ILE A 6 -11.07 5.88 19.42
CA ILE A 6 -10.50 5.25 18.23
C ILE A 6 -10.31 3.75 18.43
N LYS A 7 -10.68 2.98 17.40
CA LYS A 7 -10.31 1.58 17.29
C LYS A 7 -9.14 1.48 16.32
N PHE A 8 -8.04 0.86 16.78
CA PHE A 8 -6.83 0.68 16.00
C PHE A 8 -6.88 -0.64 15.22
N ASN A 9 -6.30 -0.62 14.02
CA ASN A 9 -6.12 -1.81 13.21
C ASN A 9 -5.04 -2.72 13.82
N SER A 10 -4.93 -3.94 13.34
CA SER A 10 -3.93 -4.91 13.84
C SER A 10 -2.49 -4.41 13.70
N ASP A 11 -2.22 -3.53 12.73
CA ASP A 11 -0.91 -2.91 12.50
C ASP A 11 -0.70 -1.63 13.35
N GLY A 12 -1.65 -1.27 14.19
CA GLY A 12 -1.59 -0.09 15.05
C GLY A 12 -2.02 1.21 14.39
N ARG A 13 -2.35 1.22 13.10
CA ARG A 13 -2.83 2.43 12.44
C ARG A 13 -4.27 2.74 12.83
N ARG A 14 -4.63 4.02 12.70
CA ARG A 14 -5.96 4.52 13.03
C ARG A 14 -7.05 3.82 12.23
N GLY A 15 -8.06 3.32 12.91
CA GLY A 15 -9.28 2.78 12.33
C GLY A 15 -10.46 3.73 12.53
N THR A 16 -11.63 3.17 12.84
CA THR A 16 -12.86 3.95 13.07
C THR A 16 -12.66 4.93 14.23
N THR A 17 -13.08 6.17 14.03
CA THR A 17 -12.87 7.28 14.96
C THR A 17 -14.19 8.01 15.25
N TYR A 18 -14.44 8.27 16.53
CA TYR A 18 -15.55 9.11 17.00
C TYR A 18 -14.97 10.31 17.78
N ALA A 19 -15.63 11.44 17.72
CA ALA A 19 -15.12 12.70 18.27
C ALA A 19 -16.03 13.23 19.39
N ASP A 20 -15.41 13.81 20.42
CA ASP A 20 -16.08 14.61 21.45
C ASP A 20 -16.76 15.82 20.81
N GLY A 21 -17.94 16.15 21.32
CA GLY A 21 -18.75 17.25 20.79
C GLY A 21 -19.55 16.93 19.53
N VAL A 22 -19.35 15.72 18.95
CA VAL A 22 -20.04 15.27 17.73
C VAL A 22 -20.78 13.96 17.99
N HIS A 23 -20.10 12.95 18.46
CA HIS A 23 -20.65 11.61 18.64
C HIS A 23 -20.93 11.27 20.10
N TYR A 24 -20.20 11.88 21.01
CA TYR A 24 -20.34 11.81 22.44
C TYR A 24 -19.91 13.16 23.03
N TYR A 25 -20.05 13.35 24.34
CA TYR A 25 -19.75 14.64 24.97
C TYR A 25 -18.95 14.44 26.25
N VAL A 26 -17.92 15.26 26.44
CA VAL A 26 -17.08 15.26 27.65
C VAL A 26 -17.24 16.61 28.35
N ASP A 27 -17.59 16.59 29.66
CA ASP A 27 -17.70 17.81 30.44
C ASP A 27 -16.35 18.30 30.97
N SER A 28 -16.34 19.43 31.64
CA SER A 28 -15.12 20.04 32.21
C SER A 28 -14.43 19.18 33.28
N ASP A 29 -15.17 18.23 33.88
CA ASP A 29 -14.64 17.31 34.89
C ASP A 29 -14.14 15.98 34.24
N GLY A 30 -14.28 15.83 32.94
CA GLY A 30 -13.88 14.63 32.22
C GLY A 30 -14.93 13.53 32.19
N ASN A 31 -16.15 13.81 32.63
CA ASN A 31 -17.25 12.83 32.54
C ASN A 31 -17.78 12.73 31.13
N VAL A 32 -18.05 11.51 30.69
CA VAL A 32 -18.50 11.21 29.33
C VAL A 32 -19.98 10.91 29.31
N THR A 33 -20.69 11.54 28.37
CA THR A 33 -22.12 11.30 28.10
C THR A 33 -22.27 10.77 26.66
N ASP A 34 -23.11 9.75 26.49
CA ASP A 34 -23.43 9.21 25.18
C ASP A 34 -24.12 10.24 24.29
N GLY A 35 -23.78 10.22 23.01
CA GLY A 35 -24.49 10.99 21.99
C GLY A 35 -25.12 10.05 20.95
N SER A 36 -24.67 10.15 19.71
CA SER A 36 -25.08 9.22 18.65
C SER A 36 -24.52 7.80 18.84
N VAL A 37 -23.48 7.66 19.66
CA VAL A 37 -22.84 6.38 19.99
C VAL A 37 -22.91 6.13 21.50
N LYS A 38 -22.86 4.86 21.89
CA LYS A 38 -22.77 4.43 23.28
C LYS A 38 -21.28 4.16 23.60
N VAL A 39 -20.67 5.06 24.35
CA VAL A 39 -19.23 5.04 24.64
C VAL A 39 -18.79 3.75 25.32
N GLN A 40 -19.54 3.26 26.30
CA GLN A 40 -19.17 2.03 27.01
C GLN A 40 -19.16 0.81 26.10
N ASP A 41 -20.09 0.73 25.15
CA ASP A 41 -20.13 -0.35 24.16
C ASP A 41 -18.89 -0.32 23.25
N LEU A 42 -18.46 0.87 22.86
CA LEU A 42 -17.25 1.06 22.05
C LEU A 42 -15.98 0.68 22.84
N ILE A 43 -15.89 1.06 24.09
CA ILE A 43 -14.76 0.67 24.96
C ILE A 43 -14.71 -0.87 25.08
N ASN A 44 -15.85 -1.51 25.23
CA ASN A 44 -15.95 -2.97 25.30
C ASN A 44 -15.49 -3.64 23.98
N GLN A 45 -15.61 -2.93 22.86
CA GLN A 45 -15.15 -3.40 21.54
C GLN A 45 -13.66 -3.09 21.27
N GLY A 46 -12.96 -2.48 22.21
CA GLY A 46 -11.54 -2.18 22.09
C GLY A 46 -11.19 -0.76 21.68
N TYR A 47 -12.17 0.14 21.62
CA TYR A 47 -11.89 1.56 21.37
C TYR A 47 -11.18 2.19 22.58
N VAL A 48 -10.26 3.11 22.30
CA VAL A 48 -9.49 3.84 23.34
C VAL A 48 -9.59 5.34 23.12
N PHE A 49 -9.53 6.10 24.21
CA PHE A 49 -9.52 7.56 24.15
C PHE A 49 -8.15 8.08 23.72
N VAL A 50 -8.15 9.09 22.86
CA VAL A 50 -6.94 9.73 22.31
C VAL A 50 -7.13 11.24 22.38
N ASN A 51 -6.09 11.97 22.76
CA ASN A 51 -6.10 13.43 22.77
C ASN A 51 -5.88 14.00 21.35
N THR A 52 -6.07 15.31 21.21
CA THR A 52 -5.94 15.98 19.91
C THR A 52 -4.51 15.92 19.34
N ASP A 53 -3.50 16.04 20.18
CA ASP A 53 -2.09 16.00 19.73
C ASP A 53 -1.74 14.61 19.16
N ASP A 54 -2.11 13.56 19.87
CA ASP A 54 -1.90 12.18 19.40
C ASP A 54 -2.73 11.90 18.13
N TYR A 55 -3.95 12.41 18.07
CA TYR A 55 -4.78 12.28 16.87
C TYR A 55 -4.13 12.93 15.65
N ASN A 56 -3.57 14.13 15.80
CA ASN A 56 -2.84 14.80 14.73
C ASN A 56 -1.63 13.99 14.28
N ASN A 57 -0.91 13.37 15.20
CA ASN A 57 0.18 12.45 14.86
C ASN A 57 -0.31 11.24 14.06
N LEU A 58 -1.45 10.68 14.41
CA LEU A 58 -2.06 9.56 13.68
C LEU A 58 -2.46 9.94 12.25
N LEU A 59 -2.77 11.20 12.01
CA LEU A 59 -3.12 11.73 10.67
C LEU A 59 -1.90 12.18 9.85
N GLY A 60 -0.71 12.22 10.44
CA GLY A 60 0.48 12.79 9.80
C GLY A 60 0.53 14.32 9.85
N ASN A 61 -0.33 14.97 10.64
CA ASN A 61 -0.35 16.42 10.84
C ASN A 61 0.64 16.81 11.94
N ASN A 62 1.91 16.64 11.68
CA ASN A 62 3.01 16.89 12.61
C ASN A 62 4.24 17.41 11.85
N SER A 63 5.29 17.77 12.59
CA SER A 63 6.54 18.26 12.00
C SER A 63 7.24 17.24 11.11
N ASP A 64 7.11 15.96 11.42
CA ASP A 64 7.74 14.86 10.66
C ASP A 64 7.00 14.51 9.36
N LYS A 65 5.75 14.95 9.20
CA LYS A 65 4.86 14.60 8.09
C LYS A 65 4.68 13.08 7.94
N LYS A 66 4.72 12.36 9.06
CA LYS A 66 4.57 10.90 9.10
C LYS A 66 3.32 10.52 9.88
N GLU A 67 2.56 9.56 9.37
CA GLU A 67 1.48 8.94 10.10
C GLU A 67 2.05 8.10 11.24
N TYR A 68 1.49 8.26 12.43
CA TYR A 68 1.87 7.47 13.60
C TYR A 68 0.92 6.28 13.74
N CYS A 69 1.37 5.28 14.47
CA CYS A 69 0.58 4.12 14.87
C CYS A 69 0.73 3.87 16.37
N ARG A 70 -0.25 3.16 16.95
CA ARG A 70 -0.23 2.75 18.35
C ARG A 70 0.65 1.51 18.49
N GLN A 71 1.61 1.59 19.41
CA GLN A 71 2.50 0.47 19.75
C GLN A 71 1.81 -0.49 20.71
N SER A 72 2.38 -1.67 20.90
CA SER A 72 1.84 -2.68 21.83
C SER A 72 1.79 -2.23 23.29
N ASP A 73 2.66 -1.29 23.66
CA ASP A 73 2.70 -0.70 25.01
C ASP A 73 1.74 0.50 25.20
N GLY A 74 0.98 0.85 24.14
CA GLY A 74 0.02 1.96 24.13
C GLY A 74 0.62 3.32 23.76
N THR A 75 1.91 3.41 23.49
CA THR A 75 2.55 4.63 23.00
C THR A 75 2.37 4.78 21.51
N PHE A 76 2.67 5.98 20.98
CA PHE A 76 2.58 6.28 19.54
C PHE A 76 3.96 6.54 18.97
N ALA A 77 4.20 6.01 17.76
CA ALA A 77 5.46 6.19 17.03
C ALA A 77 5.17 6.19 15.52
N PRO A 78 6.08 6.76 14.69
CA PRO A 78 5.90 6.72 13.25
C PRO A 78 5.68 5.30 12.72
N TYR A 79 4.69 5.14 11.84
CA TYR A 79 4.40 3.85 11.22
C TYR A 79 5.51 3.49 10.22
N VAL A 80 6.01 2.27 10.35
CA VAL A 80 6.99 1.69 9.42
C VAL A 80 6.32 0.49 8.76
N ALA A 81 6.15 0.56 7.44
CA ALA A 81 5.57 -0.55 6.68
C ALA A 81 6.48 -1.79 6.80
N PRO A 82 5.92 -3.00 6.95
CA PRO A 82 6.71 -4.22 6.91
C PRO A 82 7.49 -4.32 5.61
N GLU A 83 8.74 -4.79 5.69
CA GLU A 83 9.50 -5.07 4.48
C GLU A 83 8.86 -6.21 3.69
N PRO A 84 8.86 -6.13 2.35
CA PRO A 84 8.34 -7.23 1.54
C PRO A 84 9.09 -8.53 1.84
N THR A 85 8.36 -9.64 1.87
CA THR A 85 8.95 -10.98 2.00
C THR A 85 9.77 -11.31 0.75
N ASP A 86 10.65 -12.30 0.84
CA ASP A 86 11.43 -12.77 -0.31
C ASP A 86 10.51 -13.25 -1.44
N GLU A 87 9.40 -13.91 -1.11
CA GLU A 87 8.40 -14.33 -2.08
C GLU A 87 7.72 -13.13 -2.77
N GLU A 88 7.37 -12.09 -2.02
CA GLU A 88 6.80 -10.85 -2.57
C GLU A 88 7.78 -10.12 -3.48
N LYS A 89 9.06 -10.06 -3.10
CA LYS A 89 10.13 -9.47 -3.93
C LYS A 89 10.30 -10.24 -5.24
N LYS A 90 10.31 -11.57 -5.17
CA LYS A 90 10.41 -12.44 -6.36
C LYS A 90 9.20 -12.26 -7.29
N ALA A 91 7.99 -12.21 -6.72
CA ALA A 91 6.77 -11.99 -7.49
C ALA A 91 6.79 -10.62 -8.21
N ALA A 92 7.26 -9.57 -7.54
CA ALA A 92 7.40 -8.24 -8.12
C ALA A 92 8.43 -8.21 -9.25
N GLU A 93 9.55 -8.91 -9.08
CA GLU A 93 10.61 -9.03 -10.08
C GLU A 93 10.12 -9.77 -11.33
N LYS A 94 9.40 -10.89 -11.15
CA LYS A 94 8.78 -11.62 -12.25
C LYS A 94 7.75 -10.79 -13.00
N ALA A 95 6.91 -10.04 -12.27
CA ALA A 95 5.91 -9.15 -12.88
C ALA A 95 6.58 -8.04 -13.71
N SER A 96 7.70 -7.49 -13.24
CA SER A 96 8.47 -6.49 -13.96
C SER A 96 9.07 -7.06 -15.25
N LEU A 97 9.64 -8.27 -15.18
CA LEU A 97 10.19 -8.98 -16.34
C LEU A 97 9.10 -9.28 -17.37
N GLU A 98 7.94 -9.73 -16.92
CA GLU A 98 6.79 -9.99 -17.79
C GLU A 98 6.32 -8.72 -18.49
N ALA A 99 6.19 -7.61 -17.77
CA ALA A 99 5.76 -6.32 -18.33
C ALA A 99 6.76 -5.82 -19.39
N GLU A 100 8.04 -5.93 -19.13
CA GLU A 100 9.10 -5.58 -20.09
C GLU A 100 9.05 -6.49 -21.34
N TYR A 101 8.92 -7.79 -21.14
CA TYR A 101 8.81 -8.75 -22.24
C TYR A 101 7.59 -8.45 -23.13
N GLU A 102 6.42 -8.23 -22.55
CA GLU A 102 5.19 -7.93 -23.31
C GLU A 102 5.29 -6.59 -24.04
N SER A 103 5.91 -5.57 -23.44
CA SER A 103 6.16 -4.29 -24.10
C SER A 103 7.08 -4.44 -25.31
N ASN A 104 8.19 -5.14 -25.14
CA ASN A 104 9.17 -5.39 -26.22
C ASN A 104 8.56 -6.24 -27.34
N LYS A 105 7.76 -7.24 -26.98
CA LYS A 105 7.04 -8.09 -27.93
C LYS A 105 6.07 -7.26 -28.76
N SER A 106 5.34 -6.34 -28.16
CA SER A 106 4.40 -5.45 -28.86
C SER A 106 5.12 -4.56 -29.87
N GLU A 107 6.27 -3.98 -29.49
CA GLU A 107 7.09 -3.17 -30.38
C GLU A 107 7.63 -3.99 -31.57
N MET A 108 8.10 -5.21 -31.29
CA MET A 108 8.57 -6.13 -32.33
C MET A 108 7.47 -6.54 -33.30
N LEU A 109 6.24 -6.74 -32.79
CA LEU A 109 5.10 -7.07 -33.63
C LEU A 109 4.76 -5.94 -34.59
N GLU A 110 4.77 -4.69 -34.12
CA GLU A 110 4.56 -3.52 -34.96
C GLU A 110 5.64 -3.39 -36.03
N ALA A 111 6.91 -3.58 -35.67
CA ALA A 111 8.04 -3.56 -36.60
C ALA A 111 7.94 -4.67 -37.62
N LEU A 112 7.53 -5.86 -37.20
CA LEU A 112 7.31 -7.02 -38.10
C LEU A 112 6.22 -6.74 -39.14
N GLN A 113 5.08 -6.19 -38.71
CA GLN A 113 3.98 -5.83 -39.61
C GLN A 113 4.42 -4.78 -40.64
N ALA A 114 5.15 -3.76 -40.20
CA ALA A 114 5.70 -2.74 -41.09
C ALA A 114 6.69 -3.32 -42.12
N ALA A 115 7.57 -4.22 -41.69
CA ALA A 115 8.53 -4.89 -42.58
C ALA A 115 7.84 -5.80 -43.59
N GLN A 116 6.79 -6.51 -43.18
CA GLN A 116 5.99 -7.36 -44.07
C GLN A 116 5.25 -6.52 -45.12
N LEU A 117 4.65 -5.40 -44.72
CA LEU A 117 3.96 -4.49 -45.67
C LEU A 117 4.94 -3.88 -46.67
N ALA A 118 6.16 -3.59 -46.26
CA ALA A 118 7.22 -3.06 -47.12
C ALA A 118 7.88 -4.13 -48.01
N GLY A 119 7.61 -5.41 -47.77
CA GLY A 119 8.26 -6.52 -48.49
C GLY A 119 9.74 -6.70 -48.08
N ASN A 120 10.13 -6.20 -46.93
CA ASN A 120 11.52 -6.28 -46.43
C ASN A 120 11.76 -7.60 -45.71
N THR A 121 12.13 -8.64 -46.46
CA THR A 121 12.34 -10.00 -45.96
C THR A 121 13.53 -10.09 -44.99
N ASP A 122 14.59 -9.32 -45.21
CA ASP A 122 15.76 -9.30 -44.34
C ASP A 122 15.42 -8.74 -42.94
N ALA A 123 14.60 -7.69 -42.90
CA ALA A 123 14.12 -7.12 -41.63
C ALA A 123 13.19 -8.11 -40.92
N VAL A 124 12.31 -8.81 -41.63
CA VAL A 124 11.43 -9.85 -41.06
C VAL A 124 12.27 -10.93 -40.38
N THR A 125 13.28 -11.45 -41.06
CA THR A 125 14.17 -12.49 -40.50
C THR A 125 14.93 -12.01 -39.28
N SER A 126 15.44 -10.77 -39.30
CA SER A 126 16.16 -10.17 -38.18
C SER A 126 15.26 -10.01 -36.96
N ILE A 127 14.04 -9.51 -37.14
CA ILE A 127 13.04 -9.33 -36.08
C ILE A 127 12.65 -10.68 -35.47
N GLN A 128 12.46 -11.69 -36.28
CA GLN A 128 12.12 -13.05 -35.81
C GLN A 128 13.24 -13.62 -34.93
N LYS A 129 14.50 -13.41 -35.32
CA LYS A 129 15.65 -13.84 -34.53
C LYS A 129 15.72 -13.08 -33.22
N ASP A 130 15.55 -11.78 -33.24
CA ASP A 130 15.56 -10.94 -32.04
C ASP A 130 14.47 -11.35 -31.06
N TYR A 131 13.30 -11.69 -31.56
CA TYR A 131 12.19 -12.22 -30.75
C TYR A 131 12.55 -13.54 -30.07
N GLN A 132 13.16 -14.48 -30.81
CA GLN A 132 13.61 -15.75 -30.24
C GLN A 132 14.66 -15.54 -29.15
N ASP A 133 15.66 -14.69 -29.39
CA ASP A 133 16.71 -14.37 -28.44
C ASP A 133 16.12 -13.70 -27.18
N MET A 134 15.16 -12.77 -27.35
CA MET A 134 14.46 -12.11 -26.25
C MET A 134 13.63 -13.10 -25.42
N THR A 135 12.94 -14.03 -26.07
CA THR A 135 12.13 -15.05 -25.39
C THR A 135 13.01 -15.99 -24.55
N GLU A 136 14.16 -16.40 -25.07
CA GLU A 136 15.10 -17.22 -24.30
C GLU A 136 15.69 -16.45 -23.12
N ALA A 137 16.06 -15.19 -23.31
CA ALA A 137 16.56 -14.33 -22.25
C ALA A 137 15.49 -14.11 -21.14
N TYR A 138 14.23 -13.91 -21.53
CA TYR A 138 13.13 -13.79 -20.58
C TYR A 138 12.94 -15.06 -19.73
N LYS A 139 12.95 -16.23 -20.37
CA LYS A 139 12.82 -17.51 -19.67
C LYS A 139 13.96 -17.72 -18.67
N ALA A 140 15.19 -17.42 -19.10
CA ALA A 140 16.36 -17.53 -18.23
C ALA A 140 16.27 -16.57 -17.04
N ALA A 141 15.85 -15.33 -17.26
CA ALA A 141 15.68 -14.33 -16.20
C ALA A 141 14.62 -14.75 -15.18
N VAL A 142 13.50 -15.29 -15.63
CA VAL A 142 12.44 -15.81 -14.75
C VAL A 142 12.94 -16.99 -13.91
N GLU A 143 13.70 -17.89 -14.48
CA GLU A 143 14.29 -19.02 -13.76
C GLU A 143 15.28 -18.57 -12.69
N GLU A 144 16.07 -17.52 -12.95
CA GLU A 144 17.02 -16.94 -11.97
C GLU A 144 16.29 -16.34 -10.76
N VAL A 145 15.14 -15.77 -10.95
CA VAL A 145 14.33 -15.22 -9.83
C VAL A 145 13.87 -16.35 -8.90
N GLY A 146 13.68 -17.54 -9.44
CA GLY A 146 13.25 -18.71 -8.69
C GLY A 146 11.75 -18.85 -8.67
#